data_04df5fde2852a6cce8f690921c08278b
#
_entry.id   04df5fde2852a6cce8f690921c08278b
#
_cell.length_a   1.000
_cell.length_b   1.000
_cell.length_c   1.000
_cell.angle_alpha   90.00
_cell.angle_beta   90.00
_cell.angle_gamma   90.00
#
_symmetry.space_group_name_H-M   'P 1'
#
loop_
_entity.id
_entity.type
_entity.pdbx_description
1 polymer ?
#
loop_
_entity_poly.entity_id
_entity_poly.type
_entity_poly.pdbx_seq_one_letter_code
_entity_poly.pdbx_strand_id
1 'polypeptide(L)'
;PYYTHFTSPIRRYPDMMVHRLVARYLLQSKAICRHDKEVLEEACVHCSDTEQMAQMAERDSNKEMQARWISKHVGEEFDAIISGVTEFGLFVQLTDTLTEGLVPIRTIEPHDYMQYDEENYCLVAARSGKTYTLSDNVRVRVVRADVERKKIDFELVEE
;
A
#
# COMPACT_ATOMS: atom_id res chain seq x y z
N PRO A 1 19.22 3.93 14.83
CA PRO A 1 19.94 5.19 14.79
C PRO A 1 21.15 5.12 13.94
N TYR A 2 21.99 4.27 13.66
CA TYR A 2 23.15 4.29 12.78
C TYR A 2 23.07 3.21 11.70
N TYR A 3 21.86 3.05 11.13
CA TYR A 3 21.63 2.11 10.05
C TYR A 3 21.92 2.74 8.70
N THR A 4 22.57 1.99 7.81
CA THR A 4 22.73 2.35 6.41
C THR A 4 22.68 1.11 5.52
N HIS A 5 22.28 1.29 4.28
CA HIS A 5 22.40 0.28 3.25
C HIS A 5 23.88 0.13 2.81
N PHE A 6 24.30 -1.10 2.49
CA PHE A 6 25.69 -1.36 2.12
C PHE A 6 25.86 -2.42 1.03
N THR A 7 24.93 -3.38 0.94
CA THR A 7 25.14 -4.66 0.23
C THR A 7 24.78 -4.68 -1.24
N SER A 8 24.18 -3.61 -1.78
CA SER A 8 23.71 -3.58 -3.17
C SER A 8 24.13 -2.32 -3.95
N PRO A 9 25.45 -2.04 -4.07
CA PRO A 9 25.97 -0.80 -4.69
C PRO A 9 25.70 -0.68 -6.19
N ILE A 10 25.31 -1.77 -6.86
CA ILE A 10 24.99 -1.76 -8.30
C ILE A 10 23.66 -1.03 -8.58
N ARG A 11 22.68 -1.19 -7.70
CA ARG A 11 21.32 -0.68 -7.90
C ARG A 11 20.90 0.42 -6.91
N ARG A 12 21.67 0.64 -5.85
CA ARG A 12 21.39 1.67 -4.86
C ARG A 12 22.56 2.62 -4.70
N TYR A 13 22.36 3.86 -5.06
CA TYR A 13 23.37 4.90 -4.98
C TYR A 13 23.89 5.14 -3.56
N PRO A 14 23.07 5.13 -2.48
CA PRO A 14 23.56 5.24 -1.11
C PRO A 14 24.61 4.19 -0.73
N ASP A 15 24.44 2.94 -1.17
CA ASP A 15 25.42 1.87 -0.91
C ASP A 15 26.77 2.21 -1.55
N MET A 16 26.74 2.68 -2.79
CA MET A 16 27.97 3.10 -3.49
C MET A 16 28.64 4.29 -2.79
N MET A 17 27.86 5.23 -2.27
CA MET A 17 28.37 6.35 -1.48
C MET A 17 29.08 5.85 -0.23
N VAL A 18 28.48 4.92 0.52
CA VAL A 18 29.10 4.33 1.72
C VAL A 18 30.41 3.62 1.37
N HIS A 19 30.47 2.84 0.28
CA HIS A 19 31.72 2.22 -0.19
C HIS A 19 32.81 3.26 -0.47
N ARG A 20 32.48 4.37 -1.12
CA ARG A 20 33.42 5.47 -1.39
C ARG A 20 33.90 6.14 -0.10
N LEU A 21 32.98 6.34 0.88
CA LEU A 21 33.32 6.90 2.18
C LEU A 21 34.26 5.97 2.97
N VAL A 22 33.99 4.68 2.98
CA VAL A 22 34.89 3.68 3.59
C VAL A 22 36.29 3.72 2.96
N ALA A 23 36.32 3.70 1.62
CA ALA A 23 37.62 3.78 0.91
C ALA A 23 38.37 5.07 1.24
N ARG A 24 37.68 6.24 1.27
CA ARG A 24 38.29 7.55 1.49
C ARG A 24 38.78 7.74 2.95
N TYR A 25 37.91 7.43 3.90
CA TYR A 25 38.13 7.81 5.31
C TYR A 25 38.78 6.70 6.13
N LEU A 26 38.44 5.44 5.88
CA LEU A 26 39.04 4.33 6.63
C LEU A 26 40.31 3.80 5.97
N LEU A 27 40.29 3.53 4.66
CA LEU A 27 41.44 2.93 3.99
C LEU A 27 42.54 3.95 3.65
N GLN A 28 42.17 5.19 3.27
CA GLN A 28 43.10 6.25 2.93
C GLN A 28 43.36 7.23 4.09
N SER A 29 42.71 7.06 5.23
CA SER A 29 42.85 7.89 6.44
C SER A 29 42.71 9.39 6.21
N LYS A 30 41.83 9.82 5.27
CA LYS A 30 41.56 11.22 5.02
C LYS A 30 40.63 11.79 6.07
N ALA A 31 40.86 13.04 6.48
CA ALA A 31 39.97 13.72 7.40
C ALA A 31 38.62 14.12 6.75
N ILE A 32 37.53 14.02 7.49
CA ILE A 32 36.21 14.48 7.08
C ILE A 32 36.14 15.99 7.23
N CYS A 33 35.81 16.73 6.18
CA CYS A 33 35.58 18.16 6.27
C CYS A 33 34.08 18.50 6.35
N ARG A 34 33.77 19.76 6.71
CA ARG A 34 32.39 20.22 6.83
C ARG A 34 31.66 20.17 5.48
N HIS A 35 32.33 20.57 4.41
CA HIS A 35 31.77 20.53 3.06
C HIS A 35 31.40 19.11 2.61
N ASP A 36 32.20 18.08 2.97
CA ASP A 36 31.86 16.69 2.68
C ASP A 36 30.53 16.28 3.34
N LYS A 37 30.25 16.77 4.54
CA LYS A 37 28.98 16.49 5.25
C LYS A 37 27.80 17.15 4.58
N GLU A 38 27.92 18.41 4.14
CA GLU A 38 26.87 19.16 3.46
C GLU A 38 26.49 18.48 2.13
N VAL A 39 27.46 18.10 1.33
CA VAL A 39 27.25 17.37 0.06
C VAL A 39 26.60 16.01 0.27
N LEU A 40 26.99 15.31 1.33
CA LEU A 40 26.40 14.02 1.69
C LEU A 40 24.94 14.16 2.13
N GLU A 41 24.62 15.19 2.91
CA GLU A 41 23.25 15.46 3.35
C GLU A 41 22.33 15.72 2.16
N GLU A 42 22.73 16.62 1.24
CA GLU A 42 21.98 16.89 0.01
C GLU A 42 21.77 15.62 -0.84
N ALA A 43 22.81 14.82 -1.00
CA ALA A 43 22.71 13.56 -1.75
C ALA A 43 21.80 12.53 -1.06
N CYS A 44 21.80 12.45 0.26
CA CYS A 44 20.91 11.57 1.01
C CYS A 44 19.44 11.97 0.87
N VAL A 45 19.14 13.28 0.98
CA VAL A 45 17.79 13.81 0.77
C VAL A 45 17.32 13.47 -0.66
N HIS A 46 18.13 13.79 -1.67
CA HIS A 46 17.80 13.48 -3.05
C HIS A 46 17.55 11.98 -3.30
N CYS A 47 18.36 11.10 -2.71
CA CYS A 47 18.14 9.66 -2.81
C CYS A 47 16.82 9.22 -2.18
N SER A 48 16.46 9.79 -1.03
CA SER A 48 15.20 9.47 -0.34
C SER A 48 13.99 9.90 -1.17
N ASP A 49 14.03 11.10 -1.72
CA ASP A 49 12.94 11.65 -2.54
C ASP A 49 12.75 10.84 -3.83
N THR A 50 13.85 10.48 -4.49
CA THR A 50 13.79 9.67 -5.72
C THR A 50 13.33 8.25 -5.46
N GLU A 51 13.70 7.65 -4.33
CA GLU A 51 13.23 6.33 -3.92
C GLU A 51 11.71 6.34 -3.64
N GLN A 52 11.22 7.34 -2.92
CA GLN A 52 9.78 7.50 -2.69
C GLN A 52 9.01 7.68 -4.00
N MET A 53 9.53 8.49 -4.92
CA MET A 53 8.92 8.69 -6.23
C MET A 53 8.86 7.38 -7.03
N ALA A 54 9.94 6.60 -7.02
CA ALA A 54 10.00 5.31 -7.70
C ALA A 54 8.99 4.31 -7.10
N GLN A 55 8.88 4.24 -5.78
CA GLN A 55 7.90 3.39 -5.10
C GLN A 55 6.45 3.81 -5.40
N MET A 56 6.16 5.11 -5.45
CA MET A 56 4.85 5.62 -5.84
C MET A 56 4.52 5.23 -7.28
N ALA A 57 5.46 5.39 -8.21
CA ALA A 57 5.27 5.03 -9.61
C ALA A 57 5.01 3.51 -9.78
N GLU A 58 5.72 2.67 -9.05
CA GLU A 58 5.51 1.22 -9.05
C GLU A 58 4.12 0.85 -8.52
N ARG A 59 3.73 1.40 -7.36
CA ARG A 59 2.39 1.18 -6.78
C ARG A 59 1.28 1.64 -7.73
N ASP A 60 1.46 2.78 -8.34
CA ASP A 60 0.50 3.36 -9.27
C ASP A 60 0.34 2.53 -10.54
N SER A 61 1.45 2.01 -11.08
CA SER A 61 1.45 1.10 -12.22
C SER A 61 0.72 -0.20 -11.90
N ASN A 62 0.99 -0.78 -10.72
CA ASN A 62 0.32 -2.00 -10.29
C ASN A 62 -1.19 -1.77 -10.13
N LYS A 63 -1.62 -0.66 -9.50
CA LYS A 63 -3.04 -0.31 -9.36
C LYS A 63 -3.75 -0.10 -10.70
N GLU A 64 -3.07 0.52 -11.67
CA GLU A 64 -3.61 0.68 -13.02
C GLU A 64 -3.83 -0.67 -13.71
N MET A 65 -2.84 -1.56 -13.62
CA MET A 65 -2.94 -2.90 -14.20
C MET A 65 -4.02 -3.75 -13.53
N GLN A 66 -4.15 -3.67 -12.22
CA GLN A 66 -5.23 -4.32 -11.47
C GLN A 66 -6.59 -3.79 -11.89
N ALA A 67 -6.78 -2.47 -11.97
CA ALA A 67 -8.04 -1.86 -12.42
C ALA A 67 -8.37 -2.23 -13.86
N ARG A 68 -7.38 -2.29 -14.74
CA ARG A 68 -7.54 -2.70 -16.15
C ARG A 68 -7.90 -4.17 -16.28
N TRP A 69 -7.34 -5.03 -15.44
CA TRP A 69 -7.68 -6.46 -15.43
C TRP A 69 -9.09 -6.68 -14.92
N ILE A 70 -9.43 -6.11 -13.75
CA ILE A 70 -10.72 -6.28 -13.10
C ILE A 70 -11.88 -5.65 -13.91
N SER A 71 -11.59 -4.63 -14.73
CA SER A 71 -12.61 -3.99 -15.58
C SER A 71 -13.24 -4.95 -16.61
N LYS A 72 -12.56 -6.05 -16.91
CA LYS A 72 -13.07 -7.11 -17.79
C LYS A 72 -13.94 -8.15 -17.06
N HIS A 73 -13.93 -8.12 -15.74
CA HIS A 73 -14.58 -9.08 -14.85
C HIS A 73 -15.70 -8.44 -14.02
N VAL A 74 -16.27 -7.33 -14.51
CA VAL A 74 -17.40 -6.67 -13.84
C VAL A 74 -18.60 -7.59 -13.80
N GLY A 75 -19.18 -7.77 -12.61
CA GLY A 75 -20.28 -8.69 -12.33
C GLY A 75 -19.86 -10.08 -11.87
N GLU A 76 -18.58 -10.44 -11.95
CA GLU A 76 -18.06 -11.71 -11.45
C GLU A 76 -17.81 -11.64 -9.93
N GLU A 77 -17.82 -12.83 -9.31
CA GLU A 77 -17.62 -12.99 -7.87
C GLU A 77 -16.25 -13.58 -7.57
N PHE A 78 -15.63 -13.10 -6.50
CA PHE A 78 -14.31 -13.51 -6.08
C PHE A 78 -14.25 -13.68 -4.55
N ASP A 79 -13.36 -14.56 -4.11
CA ASP A 79 -13.01 -14.68 -2.71
C ASP A 79 -12.00 -13.59 -2.35
N ALA A 80 -12.22 -12.94 -1.21
CA ALA A 80 -11.42 -11.82 -0.76
C ALA A 80 -11.21 -11.85 0.75
N ILE A 81 -10.23 -11.08 1.21
CA ILE A 81 -9.93 -10.87 2.62
C ILE A 81 -10.06 -9.39 2.93
N ILE A 82 -10.62 -9.05 4.08
CA ILE A 82 -10.69 -7.67 4.56
C ILE A 82 -9.27 -7.21 4.92
N SER A 83 -8.74 -6.28 4.13
CA SER A 83 -7.41 -5.68 4.32
C SER A 83 -7.43 -4.38 5.11
N GLY A 84 -8.58 -3.74 5.25
CA GLY A 84 -8.76 -2.52 6.02
C GLY A 84 -10.20 -2.23 6.34
N VAL A 85 -10.43 -1.62 7.51
CA VAL A 85 -11.75 -1.19 7.98
C VAL A 85 -11.72 0.31 8.21
N THR A 86 -12.68 1.03 7.64
CA THR A 86 -12.78 2.49 7.74
C THR A 86 -14.23 2.94 7.91
N GLU A 87 -14.42 4.21 8.26
CA GLU A 87 -15.74 4.83 8.39
C GLU A 87 -16.59 4.78 7.11
N PHE A 88 -15.94 4.74 5.93
CA PHE A 88 -16.62 4.77 4.63
C PHE A 88 -16.84 3.37 4.04
N GLY A 89 -16.28 2.33 4.65
CA GLY A 89 -16.47 0.95 4.20
C GLY A 89 -15.26 0.06 4.47
N LEU A 90 -15.28 -1.12 3.82
CA LEU A 90 -14.24 -2.14 3.93
C LEU A 90 -13.31 -2.08 2.72
N PHE A 91 -12.02 -2.05 2.96
CA PHE A 91 -11.04 -2.38 1.95
C PHE A 91 -10.90 -3.90 1.90
N VAL A 92 -11.02 -4.45 0.73
CA VAL A 92 -10.90 -5.90 0.50
C VAL A 92 -9.82 -6.16 -0.52
N GLN A 93 -9.13 -7.26 -0.35
CA GLN A 93 -8.10 -7.74 -1.27
C GLN A 93 -8.50 -9.13 -1.78
N LEU A 94 -8.57 -9.27 -3.10
CA LEU A 94 -8.85 -10.57 -3.73
C LEU A 94 -7.72 -11.55 -3.43
N THR A 95 -8.04 -12.81 -3.13
CA THR A 95 -7.06 -13.83 -2.77
C THR A 95 -6.17 -14.24 -3.94
N ASP A 96 -6.72 -14.30 -5.16
CA ASP A 96 -6.01 -14.81 -6.33
C ASP A 96 -5.08 -13.77 -6.97
N THR A 97 -5.54 -12.53 -7.09
CA THR A 97 -4.85 -11.49 -7.86
C THR A 97 -4.26 -10.39 -6.99
N LEU A 98 -4.51 -10.44 -5.68
CA LEU A 98 -4.13 -9.41 -4.72
C LEU A 98 -4.65 -8.00 -5.11
N THR A 99 -5.74 -7.97 -5.89
CA THR A 99 -6.37 -6.71 -6.30
C THR A 99 -7.13 -6.12 -5.12
N GLU A 100 -6.83 -4.87 -4.80
CA GLU A 100 -7.48 -4.14 -3.73
C GLU A 100 -8.64 -3.27 -4.25
N GLY A 101 -9.72 -3.20 -3.47
CA GLY A 101 -10.82 -2.31 -3.77
C GLY A 101 -11.67 -2.01 -2.53
N LEU A 102 -12.67 -1.15 -2.70
CA LEU A 102 -13.55 -0.67 -1.64
C LEU A 102 -14.93 -1.32 -1.76
N VAL A 103 -15.43 -1.82 -0.64
CA VAL A 103 -16.86 -2.10 -0.42
C VAL A 103 -17.43 -0.91 0.34
N PRO A 104 -18.23 -0.04 -0.30
CA PRO A 104 -18.79 1.13 0.37
C PRO A 104 -19.70 0.71 1.52
N ILE A 105 -19.68 1.44 2.64
CA ILE A 105 -20.49 1.15 3.82
C ILE A 105 -21.98 0.99 3.53
N ARG A 106 -22.47 1.72 2.51
CA ARG A 106 -23.89 1.70 2.09
C ARG A 106 -24.33 0.38 1.45
N THR A 107 -23.37 -0.42 0.96
CA THR A 107 -23.64 -1.68 0.27
C THR A 107 -23.39 -2.90 1.15
N ILE A 108 -22.81 -2.73 2.34
CA ILE A 108 -22.48 -3.83 3.26
C ILE A 108 -23.77 -4.45 3.81
N GLU A 109 -24.64 -3.64 4.39
CA GLU A 109 -25.93 -4.05 4.92
C GLU A 109 -26.97 -2.94 4.57
N PRO A 110 -27.66 -3.04 3.42
CA PRO A 110 -28.55 -1.96 2.94
C PRO A 110 -29.68 -1.59 3.90
N HIS A 111 -30.05 -2.50 4.80
CA HIS A 111 -31.17 -2.34 5.75
C HIS A 111 -30.72 -2.16 7.19
N ASP A 112 -29.41 -2.08 7.44
CA ASP A 112 -28.86 -1.89 8.78
C ASP A 112 -27.93 -0.68 8.84
N TYR A 113 -27.75 -0.15 10.03
CA TYR A 113 -26.84 0.95 10.27
C TYR A 113 -25.48 0.39 10.72
N MET A 114 -24.43 0.66 9.94
CA MET A 114 -23.08 0.22 10.27
C MET A 114 -22.40 1.26 11.16
N GLN A 115 -21.83 0.82 12.25
CA GLN A 115 -21.06 1.63 13.18
C GLN A 115 -19.59 1.21 13.14
N TYR A 116 -18.72 2.20 12.93
CA TYR A 116 -17.28 1.97 12.98
C TYR A 116 -16.78 2.03 14.42
N ASP A 117 -16.10 0.98 14.84
CA ASP A 117 -15.41 0.89 16.12
C ASP A 117 -13.91 1.10 15.88
N GLU A 118 -13.43 2.28 16.28
CA GLU A 118 -12.04 2.70 16.08
C GLU A 118 -11.06 1.93 16.99
N GLU A 119 -11.51 1.51 18.20
CA GLU A 119 -10.66 0.79 19.13
C GLU A 119 -10.37 -0.65 18.67
N ASN A 120 -11.38 -1.30 18.08
CA ASN A 120 -11.29 -2.69 17.62
C ASN A 120 -11.05 -2.82 16.11
N TYR A 121 -10.99 -1.71 15.37
CA TYR A 121 -10.85 -1.69 13.90
C TYR A 121 -11.88 -2.58 13.19
N CYS A 122 -13.14 -2.47 13.58
CA CYS A 122 -14.23 -3.26 13.02
C CYS A 122 -15.45 -2.41 12.64
N LEU A 123 -16.27 -2.94 11.72
CA LEU A 123 -17.60 -2.44 11.43
C LEU A 123 -18.63 -3.36 12.07
N VAL A 124 -19.54 -2.80 12.84
CA VAL A 124 -20.59 -3.54 13.54
C VAL A 124 -21.96 -3.10 13.02
N ALA A 125 -22.77 -4.05 12.59
CA ALA A 125 -24.16 -3.82 12.21
C ALA A 125 -25.03 -3.66 13.46
N ALA A 126 -25.70 -2.52 13.59
CA ALA A 126 -26.42 -2.14 14.82
C ALA A 126 -27.62 -3.03 15.15
N ARG A 127 -28.27 -3.62 14.14
CA ARG A 127 -29.46 -4.47 14.30
C ARG A 127 -29.10 -5.95 14.32
N SER A 128 -28.33 -6.40 13.31
CA SER A 128 -27.96 -7.81 13.17
C SER A 128 -26.84 -8.23 14.13
N GLY A 129 -26.02 -7.28 14.61
CA GLY A 129 -24.83 -7.56 15.43
C GLY A 129 -23.69 -8.19 14.62
N LYS A 130 -23.80 -8.28 13.29
CA LYS A 130 -22.76 -8.83 12.43
C LYS A 130 -21.55 -7.91 12.47
N THR A 131 -20.39 -8.49 12.67
CA THR A 131 -19.13 -7.75 12.80
C THR A 131 -18.18 -8.13 11.66
N TYR A 132 -17.55 -7.12 11.07
CA TYR A 132 -16.53 -7.30 10.04
C TYR A 132 -15.19 -6.79 10.56
N THR A 133 -14.21 -7.69 10.64
CA THR A 133 -12.88 -7.41 11.18
C THR A 133 -11.78 -7.59 10.14
N LEU A 134 -10.60 -7.10 10.47
CA LEU A 134 -9.41 -7.33 9.63
C LEU A 134 -9.14 -8.84 9.50
N SER A 135 -8.75 -9.25 8.30
CA SER A 135 -8.45 -10.64 7.94
C SER A 135 -9.65 -11.58 7.84
N ASP A 136 -10.88 -11.08 7.97
CA ASP A 136 -12.07 -11.90 7.69
C ASP A 136 -12.14 -12.26 6.21
N ASN A 137 -12.51 -13.51 5.92
CA ASN A 137 -12.78 -13.97 4.57
C ASN A 137 -14.19 -13.52 4.16
N VAL A 138 -14.30 -12.94 2.99
CA VAL A 138 -15.56 -12.46 2.44
C VAL A 138 -15.64 -12.81 0.96
N ARG A 139 -16.86 -12.94 0.46
CA ARG A 139 -17.09 -13.09 -0.97
C ARG A 139 -17.60 -11.76 -1.51
N VAL A 140 -16.99 -11.31 -2.62
CA VAL A 140 -17.29 -10.00 -3.20
C VAL A 140 -17.60 -10.12 -4.67
N ARG A 141 -18.47 -9.23 -5.16
CA ARG A 141 -18.78 -9.04 -6.59
C ARG A 141 -18.21 -7.73 -7.07
N VAL A 142 -17.64 -7.73 -8.26
CA VAL A 142 -17.13 -6.52 -8.90
C VAL A 142 -18.30 -5.68 -9.42
N VAL A 143 -18.51 -4.50 -8.85
CA VAL A 143 -19.57 -3.57 -9.29
C VAL A 143 -19.04 -2.62 -10.35
N ARG A 144 -17.87 -2.04 -10.10
CA ARG A 144 -17.29 -1.03 -10.98
C ARG A 144 -15.77 -1.04 -10.90
N ALA A 145 -15.13 -0.80 -12.05
CA ALA A 145 -13.69 -0.51 -12.10
C ALA A 145 -13.46 0.77 -12.92
N ASP A 146 -12.84 1.75 -12.31
CA ASP A 146 -12.45 3.01 -12.93
C ASP A 146 -10.93 3.00 -13.13
N VAL A 147 -10.51 2.73 -14.37
CA VAL A 147 -9.09 2.60 -14.72
C VAL A 147 -8.37 3.95 -14.61
N GLU A 148 -9.02 5.06 -14.97
CA GLU A 148 -8.40 6.39 -14.92
C GLU A 148 -8.14 6.83 -13.47
N ARG A 149 -9.10 6.57 -12.60
CA ARG A 149 -9.00 6.89 -11.16
C ARG A 149 -8.32 5.80 -10.36
N LYS A 150 -8.02 4.64 -10.97
CA LYS A 150 -7.44 3.46 -10.31
C LYS A 150 -8.26 3.01 -9.09
N LYS A 151 -9.60 3.07 -9.22
CA LYS A 151 -10.55 2.71 -8.16
C LYS A 151 -11.39 1.53 -8.59
N ILE A 152 -11.59 0.60 -7.65
CA ILE A 152 -12.40 -0.59 -7.81
C ILE A 152 -13.42 -0.61 -6.69
N ASP A 153 -14.69 -0.70 -7.06
CA ASP A 153 -15.80 -0.81 -6.14
C ASP A 153 -16.34 -2.24 -6.16
N PHE A 154 -16.43 -2.82 -4.99
CA PHE A 154 -16.99 -4.14 -4.75
C PHE A 154 -18.28 -4.07 -3.96
N GLU A 155 -19.04 -5.15 -3.99
CA GLU A 155 -20.23 -5.40 -3.16
C GLU A 155 -20.05 -6.75 -2.46
N LEU A 156 -20.47 -6.85 -1.20
CA LEU A 156 -20.48 -8.15 -0.52
C LEU A 156 -21.57 -9.03 -1.10
N VAL A 157 -21.23 -10.29 -1.31
CA VAL A 157 -22.19 -11.34 -1.67
C VAL A 157 -22.57 -12.06 -0.38
N GLU A 158 -23.81 -12.00 0.01
CA GLU A 158 -24.35 -12.79 1.12
C GLU A 158 -24.41 -14.27 0.71
N GLU A 159 -23.98 -15.15 1.61
CA GLU A 159 -24.22 -16.61 1.47
C GLU A 159 -25.67 -16.97 1.79
#